data_aab233211a3ef2dcea6a1e3420869b29
#
_entry.id   aab233211a3ef2dcea6a1e3420869b29
#
_cell.length_a   1.000
_cell.length_b   1.000
_cell.length_c   1.000
_cell.angle_alpha   90.00
_cell.angle_beta   90.00
_cell.angle_gamma   90.00
#
_symmetry.space_group_name_H-M   'P 1'
#
loop_
_entity.id
_entity.type
_entity.pdbx_description
1 polymer ?
#
loop_
_entity_poly.entity_id
_entity_poly.type
_entity_poly.pdbx_seq_one_letter_code
_entity_poly.pdbx_strand_id
1 'polypeptide(L)'
;MARADGRLTADLNPQDHGPQDACGVIGIYAPGEEVSKLIYFGMYALQHRGQESAGMAVSDGRHMMVFKDMGLVSQVFDEATLNSLQGHMAVGHTRYSTTGASIWDNAQPTFRSRQGGDGLALAHNGNLTNTGALEALIAERAPDTEVPHKDRMDSSNDTSLVTALMTTYDGTLEEVAAQVLPHLQGAFSLVFMDDHTLCAARDPQGIRPLVLGRLSSGWVVASETAAIDIVGGTFVREIEPGEMVAIDAAGLRTSRFAAARPKGCVFEYVYLARPDTVIAGRRIHNVRVKVGKILAQEHPADADLVIPVPESGSPAAIG
;
A
#
# COMPACT_ATOMS: atom_id res chain seq x y z
N MET A 1 -34.44 -6.43 1.65
CA MET A 1 -35.77 -5.73 1.57
C MET A 1 -35.60 -4.33 2.16
N ALA A 2 -36.13 -3.28 1.55
CA ALA A 2 -36.12 -1.94 2.15
C ALA A 2 -37.27 -1.82 3.15
N ARG A 3 -37.09 -1.10 4.27
CA ARG A 3 -38.19 -0.73 5.20
C ARG A 3 -39.13 0.27 4.52
N ALA A 4 -40.36 0.36 5.01
CA ALA A 4 -41.33 1.34 4.50
C ALA A 4 -40.87 2.80 4.66
N ASP A 5 -39.84 3.06 5.47
CA ASP A 5 -39.19 4.35 5.69
C ASP A 5 -38.03 4.61 4.73
N GLY A 6 -37.78 3.75 3.72
CA GLY A 6 -36.73 3.86 2.74
C GLY A 6 -35.34 3.45 3.25
N ARG A 7 -35.21 2.98 4.48
CA ARG A 7 -33.92 2.50 5.00
C ARG A 7 -33.67 1.06 4.57
N LEU A 8 -32.47 0.76 4.18
CA LEU A 8 -32.03 -0.61 3.92
C LEU A 8 -32.14 -1.43 5.21
N THR A 9 -32.83 -2.56 5.15
CA THR A 9 -33.00 -3.50 6.28
C THR A 9 -31.87 -4.50 6.41
N ALA A 10 -30.72 -4.29 5.83
CA ALA A 10 -29.56 -5.00 6.28
C ALA A 10 -29.37 -4.57 7.75
N ASP A 11 -29.74 -5.43 8.69
CA ASP A 11 -29.09 -5.43 9.99
C ASP A 11 -27.60 -5.62 9.63
N LEU A 12 -26.91 -4.50 9.40
CA LEU A 12 -25.47 -4.51 9.36
C LEU A 12 -25.09 -5.04 10.73
N ASN A 13 -24.71 -6.31 10.77
CA ASN A 13 -24.03 -6.86 11.93
C ASN A 13 -22.98 -5.78 12.29
N PRO A 14 -22.90 -5.27 13.52
CA PRO A 14 -21.89 -4.30 13.90
C PRO A 14 -20.46 -4.77 13.60
N GLN A 15 -20.28 -6.07 13.30
CA GLN A 15 -19.06 -6.71 12.84
C GLN A 15 -18.97 -6.84 11.30
N ASP A 16 -20.02 -6.52 10.57
CA ASP A 16 -20.02 -6.54 9.11
C ASP A 16 -19.56 -5.15 8.62
N HIS A 17 -18.26 -4.96 8.62
CA HIS A 17 -17.63 -3.80 8.00
C HIS A 17 -17.90 -3.91 6.49
N GLY A 18 -18.73 -3.01 5.95
CA GLY A 18 -18.96 -2.90 4.50
C GLY A 18 -17.64 -2.76 3.71
N PRO A 19 -17.72 -2.58 2.38
CA PRO A 19 -16.53 -2.38 1.57
C PRO A 19 -15.65 -1.28 2.15
N GLN A 20 -14.37 -1.61 2.39
CA GLN A 20 -13.41 -0.69 3.00
C GLN A 20 -12.39 -0.26 1.96
N ASP A 21 -11.91 0.99 2.06
CA ASP A 21 -10.81 1.49 1.26
C ASP A 21 -9.54 0.67 1.52
N ALA A 22 -8.57 0.81 0.66
CA ALA A 22 -7.32 0.08 0.77
C ALA A 22 -6.18 1.08 0.82
N CYS A 23 -5.24 0.88 1.74
CA CYS A 23 -4.06 1.71 1.94
C CYS A 23 -3.33 2.07 0.64
N GLY A 24 -2.62 3.20 0.64
CA GLY A 24 -1.66 3.57 -0.40
C GLY A 24 -0.23 3.37 0.05
N VAL A 25 0.60 2.75 -0.78
CA VAL A 25 2.04 2.59 -0.55
C VAL A 25 2.83 3.20 -1.70
N ILE A 26 3.98 3.78 -1.37
CA ILE A 26 4.93 4.33 -2.34
C ILE A 26 6.35 4.16 -1.82
N GLY A 27 7.30 3.90 -2.72
CA GLY A 27 8.73 3.89 -2.45
C GLY A 27 9.49 4.59 -3.55
N ILE A 28 10.50 5.36 -3.19
CA ILE A 28 11.35 6.10 -4.13
C ILE A 28 12.81 5.88 -3.78
N TYR A 29 13.60 5.54 -4.80
CA TYR A 29 15.06 5.58 -4.79
C TYR A 29 15.50 6.57 -5.86
N ALA A 30 16.01 7.72 -5.44
CA ALA A 30 16.38 8.82 -6.35
C ALA A 30 17.55 9.64 -5.80
N PRO A 31 18.81 9.17 -6.01
CA PRO A 31 20.00 9.92 -5.59
C PRO A 31 20.05 11.32 -6.22
N GLY A 32 20.27 12.32 -5.39
CA GLY A 32 20.35 13.73 -5.80
C GLY A 32 19.01 14.48 -5.85
N GLU A 33 17.90 13.83 -5.53
CA GLU A 33 16.57 14.44 -5.45
C GLU A 33 16.12 14.64 -3.98
N GLU A 34 15.19 15.54 -3.76
CA GLU A 34 14.53 15.71 -2.46
C GLU A 34 13.41 14.66 -2.29
N VAL A 35 13.79 13.42 -1.93
CA VAL A 35 12.87 12.28 -1.91
C VAL A 35 11.69 12.45 -0.95
N SER A 36 11.86 13.20 0.16
CA SER A 36 10.77 13.52 1.08
C SER A 36 9.64 14.29 0.41
N LYS A 37 9.96 15.27 -0.46
CA LYS A 37 8.97 16.02 -1.23
C LYS A 37 8.31 15.14 -2.30
N LEU A 38 9.09 14.30 -2.98
CA LEU A 38 8.55 13.37 -3.96
C LEU A 38 7.57 12.38 -3.30
N ILE A 39 7.94 11.79 -2.16
CA ILE A 39 7.05 10.89 -1.38
C ILE A 39 5.80 11.63 -0.93
N TYR A 40 5.92 12.88 -0.44
CA TYR A 40 4.76 13.69 -0.06
C TYR A 40 3.75 13.83 -1.20
N PHE A 41 4.19 14.23 -2.40
CA PHE A 41 3.30 14.36 -3.56
C PHE A 41 2.72 13.02 -4.01
N GLY A 42 3.53 11.95 -3.98
CA GLY A 42 3.06 10.61 -4.29
C GLY A 42 2.01 10.10 -3.30
N MET A 43 2.20 10.30 -1.99
CA MET A 43 1.19 10.00 -0.97
C MET A 43 -0.07 10.87 -1.13
N TYR A 44 0.08 12.16 -1.48
CA TYR A 44 -1.05 13.03 -1.76
C TYR A 44 -1.89 12.51 -2.93
N ALA A 45 -1.25 12.00 -3.99
CA ALA A 45 -1.97 11.36 -5.10
C ALA A 45 -2.68 10.07 -4.68
N LEU A 46 -2.23 9.40 -3.60
CA LEU A 46 -2.82 8.19 -3.03
C LEU A 46 -3.77 8.47 -1.86
N GLN A 47 -4.07 9.73 -1.52
CA GLN A 47 -4.87 10.12 -0.36
C GLN A 47 -6.28 9.51 -0.36
N HIS A 48 -6.87 9.27 -1.54
CA HIS A 48 -8.17 8.60 -1.69
C HIS A 48 -8.15 7.16 -1.16
N ARG A 49 -7.00 6.53 -1.03
CA ARG A 49 -6.83 5.17 -0.51
C ARG A 49 -6.75 5.12 1.02
N GLY A 50 -6.36 6.23 1.68
CA GLY A 50 -6.25 6.26 3.13
C GLY A 50 -6.26 7.68 3.68
N GLN A 51 -7.13 7.94 4.66
CA GLN A 51 -7.37 9.27 5.23
C GLN A 51 -7.20 9.34 6.75
N GLU A 52 -6.77 8.24 7.39
CA GLU A 52 -6.67 8.15 8.85
C GLU A 52 -5.30 8.55 9.37
N SER A 53 -4.25 8.09 8.72
CA SER A 53 -2.88 8.46 9.05
C SER A 53 -2.00 8.49 7.80
N ALA A 54 -0.92 9.24 7.87
CA ALA A 54 0.12 9.30 6.86
C ALA A 54 1.49 9.20 7.53
N GLY A 55 2.45 8.60 6.83
CA GLY A 55 3.80 8.49 7.34
C GLY A 55 4.81 8.21 6.25
N MET A 56 6.06 8.60 6.50
CA MET A 56 7.19 8.25 5.65
C MET A 56 8.41 7.87 6.49
N ALA A 57 9.24 7.02 5.90
CA ALA A 57 10.60 6.75 6.33
C ALA A 57 11.55 7.20 5.23
N VAL A 58 12.63 7.88 5.59
CA VAL A 58 13.65 8.41 4.67
C VAL A 58 15.03 7.95 5.12
N SER A 59 15.84 7.43 4.19
CA SER A 59 17.23 7.04 4.45
C SER A 59 18.22 7.88 3.65
N ASP A 60 19.30 8.31 4.34
CA ASP A 60 20.46 8.96 3.74
C ASP A 60 21.60 7.97 3.43
N GLY A 61 21.39 6.66 3.67
CA GLY A 61 22.36 5.59 3.56
C GLY A 61 23.21 5.36 4.81
N ARG A 62 22.92 6.06 5.91
CA ARG A 62 23.55 5.90 7.24
C ARG A 62 22.54 5.90 8.36
N HIS A 63 21.48 6.69 8.20
CA HIS A 63 20.44 6.88 9.20
C HIS A 63 19.08 6.84 8.52
N MET A 64 18.16 6.18 9.17
CA MET A 64 16.77 6.17 8.76
C MET A 64 15.96 7.06 9.72
N MET A 65 15.24 8.02 9.14
CA MET A 65 14.33 8.91 9.86
C MET A 65 12.90 8.50 9.53
N VAL A 66 12.06 8.36 10.55
CA VAL A 66 10.64 8.01 10.39
C VAL A 66 9.78 9.11 11.00
N PHE A 67 8.85 9.63 10.22
CA PHE A 67 7.84 10.56 10.68
C PHE A 67 6.45 10.10 10.24
N LYS A 68 5.52 9.99 11.18
CA LYS A 68 4.15 9.55 10.93
C LYS A 68 3.21 10.14 11.98
N ASP A 69 1.99 10.43 11.56
CA ASP A 69 0.95 10.88 12.48
C ASP A 69 -0.45 10.58 11.95
N MET A 70 -1.46 10.80 12.80
CA MET A 70 -2.86 10.70 12.43
C MET A 70 -3.27 11.94 11.63
N GLY A 71 -4.02 11.74 10.55
CA GLY A 71 -4.52 12.78 9.68
C GLY A 71 -4.17 12.61 8.21
N LEU A 72 -4.59 13.58 7.41
CA LEU A 72 -4.30 13.65 5.98
C LEU A 72 -2.82 13.99 5.73
N VAL A 73 -2.30 13.62 4.57
CA VAL A 73 -0.91 13.91 4.18
C VAL A 73 -0.56 15.39 4.36
N SER A 74 -1.46 16.30 3.94
CA SER A 74 -1.27 17.74 4.07
C SER A 74 -1.38 18.29 5.49
N GLN A 75 -1.91 17.50 6.43
CA GLN A 75 -2.01 17.87 7.85
C GLN A 75 -0.80 17.34 8.63
N VAL A 76 -0.29 16.17 8.24
CA VAL A 76 0.83 15.49 8.91
C VAL A 76 2.17 16.12 8.53
N PHE A 77 2.35 16.54 7.29
CA PHE A 77 3.62 17.05 6.77
C PHE A 77 3.53 18.51 6.40
N ASP A 78 4.31 19.32 7.06
CA ASP A 78 4.60 20.70 6.68
C ASP A 78 5.98 20.82 6.02
N GLU A 79 6.30 22.01 5.50
CA GLU A 79 7.58 22.25 4.81
C GLU A 79 8.79 22.06 5.73
N ALA A 80 8.68 22.39 7.01
CA ALA A 80 9.76 22.25 7.98
C ALA A 80 10.07 20.76 8.22
N THR A 81 9.03 19.96 8.40
CA THR A 81 9.14 18.50 8.53
C THR A 81 9.77 17.87 7.28
N LEU A 82 9.28 18.22 6.08
CA LEU A 82 9.83 17.71 4.84
C LEU A 82 11.30 18.07 4.64
N ASN A 83 11.69 19.29 4.98
CA ASN A 83 13.07 19.75 4.88
C ASN A 83 14.01 19.07 5.92
N SER A 84 13.47 18.56 7.02
CA SER A 84 14.24 17.80 8.01
C SER A 84 14.50 16.35 7.59
N LEU A 85 13.67 15.78 6.74
CA LEU A 85 13.73 14.39 6.27
C LEU A 85 14.61 14.30 5.01
N GLN A 86 15.92 14.35 5.21
CA GLN A 86 16.92 14.34 4.13
C GLN A 86 17.34 12.90 3.78
N GLY A 87 17.49 12.61 2.51
CA GLY A 87 17.93 11.30 2.04
C GLY A 87 17.80 11.13 0.53
N HIS A 88 18.09 9.93 0.06
CA HIS A 88 17.98 9.55 -1.36
C HIS A 88 17.04 8.38 -1.61
N MET A 89 16.49 7.83 -0.53
CA MET A 89 15.55 6.72 -0.57
C MET A 89 14.45 6.93 0.48
N ALA A 90 13.21 6.61 0.13
CA ALA A 90 12.10 6.78 1.05
C ALA A 90 10.94 5.81 0.77
N VAL A 91 10.19 5.49 1.85
CA VAL A 91 8.94 4.72 1.82
C VAL A 91 7.84 5.56 2.44
N GLY A 92 6.68 5.64 1.79
CA GLY A 92 5.50 6.37 2.26
C GLY A 92 4.26 5.50 2.32
N HIS A 93 3.35 5.87 3.22
CA HIS A 93 2.10 5.17 3.46
C HIS A 93 0.95 6.13 3.76
N THR A 94 -0.23 5.85 3.19
CA THR A 94 -1.51 6.44 3.59
C THR A 94 -2.42 5.33 4.07
N ARG A 95 -2.94 5.45 5.32
CA ARG A 95 -3.66 4.38 5.99
C ARG A 95 -5.16 4.56 5.94
N TYR A 96 -5.83 3.45 5.66
CA TYR A 96 -7.22 3.19 5.99
C TYR A 96 -7.31 1.88 6.81
N SER A 97 -8.01 1.91 7.96
CA SER A 97 -8.10 0.73 8.86
C SER A 97 -8.94 -0.36 8.25
N THR A 98 -8.31 -1.43 7.78
CA THR A 98 -8.98 -2.70 7.44
C THR A 98 -9.01 -3.63 8.64
N THR A 99 -7.91 -3.65 9.41
CA THR A 99 -7.73 -4.43 10.63
C THR A 99 -6.97 -3.59 11.65
N GLY A 100 -7.36 -3.65 12.92
CA GLY A 100 -6.79 -2.85 14.01
C GLY A 100 -7.41 -1.45 14.15
N ALA A 101 -7.28 -0.88 15.36
CA ALA A 101 -7.83 0.42 15.67
C ALA A 101 -7.15 1.56 14.89
N SER A 102 -7.86 2.65 14.63
CA SER A 102 -7.31 3.89 14.09
C SER A 102 -6.59 4.66 15.20
N ILE A 103 -5.36 4.25 15.50
CA ILE A 103 -4.47 4.81 16.52
C ILE A 103 -3.06 4.99 15.95
N TRP A 104 -2.28 5.87 16.57
CA TRP A 104 -0.93 6.20 16.13
C TRP A 104 0.01 4.98 16.03
N ASP A 105 -0.11 4.02 16.94
CA ASP A 105 0.72 2.80 16.96
C ASP A 105 0.56 1.98 15.66
N ASN A 106 -0.62 2.05 15.05
CA ASN A 106 -0.92 1.38 13.80
C ASN A 106 -0.60 2.20 12.55
N ALA A 107 -0.16 3.46 12.70
CA ALA A 107 0.31 4.26 11.58
C ALA A 107 1.59 3.66 10.99
N GLN A 108 1.69 3.70 9.67
CA GLN A 108 2.83 3.14 8.91
C GLN A 108 3.62 4.27 8.23
N PRO A 109 4.91 4.02 7.89
CA PRO A 109 5.64 2.75 7.96
C PRO A 109 5.88 2.26 9.38
N THR A 110 5.89 0.92 9.55
CA THR A 110 6.44 0.30 10.77
C THR A 110 7.96 0.35 10.70
N PHE A 111 8.62 0.45 11.87
CA PHE A 111 10.07 0.54 11.96
C PHE A 111 10.62 -0.37 13.04
N ARG A 112 11.71 -1.07 12.73
CA ARG A 112 12.53 -1.81 13.70
C ARG A 112 14.00 -1.74 13.32
N SER A 113 14.88 -1.79 14.32
CA SER A 113 16.31 -2.00 14.09
C SER A 113 16.60 -3.47 13.87
N ARG A 114 17.44 -3.79 12.90
CA ARG A 114 17.96 -5.14 12.63
C ARG A 114 19.19 -5.44 13.50
N GLN A 115 19.56 -6.70 13.64
CA GLN A 115 20.86 -7.08 14.19
C GLN A 115 21.95 -6.53 13.25
N GLY A 116 22.88 -5.76 13.80
CA GLY A 116 23.89 -5.03 13.00
C GLY A 116 23.71 -3.51 12.97
N GLY A 117 22.54 -3.01 13.37
CA GLY A 117 22.28 -1.58 13.58
C GLY A 117 21.51 -0.90 12.45
N ASP A 118 21.32 -1.56 11.29
CA ASP A 118 20.53 -1.02 10.18
C ASP A 118 19.05 -0.90 10.55
N GLY A 119 18.39 0.14 10.08
CA GLY A 119 16.94 0.30 10.19
C GLY A 119 16.20 -0.60 9.19
N LEU A 120 14.98 -0.98 9.54
CA LEU A 120 14.02 -1.61 8.62
C LEU A 120 12.69 -0.85 8.71
N ALA A 121 12.28 -0.23 7.62
CA ALA A 121 10.96 0.39 7.49
C ALA A 121 10.10 -0.37 6.49
N LEU A 122 8.81 -0.59 6.83
CA LEU A 122 7.90 -1.36 5.99
C LEU A 122 6.50 -0.72 5.94
N ALA A 123 5.97 -0.58 4.73
CA ALA A 123 4.61 -0.15 4.43
C ALA A 123 3.84 -1.27 3.71
N HIS A 124 2.58 -1.45 4.09
CA HIS A 124 1.72 -2.53 3.64
C HIS A 124 0.37 -2.02 3.16
N ASN A 125 0.01 -2.41 1.95
CA ASN A 125 -1.35 -2.31 1.43
C ASN A 125 -1.92 -3.72 1.29
N GLY A 126 -2.82 -4.10 2.18
CA GLY A 126 -3.44 -5.42 2.17
C GLY A 126 -3.90 -5.89 3.54
N ASN A 127 -4.07 -7.21 3.65
CA ASN A 127 -4.41 -7.89 4.89
C ASN A 127 -3.91 -9.34 4.86
N LEU A 128 -3.17 -9.75 5.88
CA LEU A 128 -2.71 -11.13 6.05
C LEU A 128 -3.75 -11.96 6.82
N THR A 129 -3.86 -13.22 6.43
CA THR A 129 -4.84 -14.16 6.99
C THR A 129 -4.23 -15.17 7.97
N ASN A 130 -2.90 -15.16 8.13
CA ASN A 130 -2.17 -16.16 8.93
C ASN A 130 -1.30 -15.55 10.04
N THR A 131 -1.73 -14.45 10.64
CA THR A 131 -0.99 -13.72 11.68
C THR A 131 -0.54 -14.62 12.83
N GLY A 132 -1.41 -15.52 13.33
CA GLY A 132 -1.04 -16.47 14.39
C GLY A 132 0.11 -17.43 14.01
N ALA A 133 0.22 -17.84 12.73
CA ALA A 133 1.35 -18.64 12.27
C ALA A 133 2.66 -17.83 12.23
N LEU A 134 2.58 -16.53 11.89
CA LEU A 134 3.73 -15.62 11.90
C LEU A 134 4.19 -15.34 13.35
N GLU A 135 3.27 -15.15 14.29
CA GLU A 135 3.57 -15.01 15.73
C GLU A 135 4.33 -16.25 16.24
N ALA A 136 3.84 -17.46 15.93
CA ALA A 136 4.49 -18.71 16.31
C ALA A 136 5.91 -18.82 15.71
N LEU A 137 6.09 -18.45 14.45
CA LEU A 137 7.39 -18.47 13.78
C LEU A 137 8.37 -17.46 14.39
N ILE A 138 7.92 -16.26 14.78
CA ILE A 138 8.76 -15.28 15.49
C ILE A 138 9.20 -15.85 16.84
N ALA A 139 8.26 -16.42 17.62
CA ALA A 139 8.56 -16.99 18.94
C ALA A 139 9.53 -18.18 18.86
N GLU A 140 9.46 -19.00 17.81
CA GLU A 140 10.39 -20.11 17.58
C GLU A 140 11.80 -19.61 17.24
N ARG A 141 11.91 -18.59 16.38
CA ARG A 141 13.19 -18.10 15.87
C ARG A 141 13.93 -17.17 16.84
N ALA A 142 13.19 -16.35 17.53
CA ALA A 142 13.72 -15.31 18.41
C ALA A 142 12.84 -15.16 19.66
N PRO A 143 12.94 -16.09 20.63
CA PRO A 143 12.09 -16.11 21.84
C PRO A 143 12.13 -14.82 22.66
N ASP A 144 13.27 -14.08 22.60
CA ASP A 144 13.47 -12.82 23.31
C ASP A 144 12.96 -11.59 22.53
N THR A 145 12.51 -11.79 21.28
CA THR A 145 11.96 -10.70 20.48
C THR A 145 10.55 -10.38 20.94
N GLU A 146 10.34 -9.13 21.32
CA GLU A 146 9.01 -8.65 21.67
C GLU A 146 8.09 -8.76 20.45
N VAL A 147 7.14 -9.71 20.50
CA VAL A 147 6.08 -9.82 19.51
C VAL A 147 5.18 -8.58 19.66
N PRO A 148 4.83 -7.89 18.56
CA PRO A 148 3.97 -6.73 18.63
C PRO A 148 2.69 -7.02 19.41
N HIS A 149 2.41 -6.18 20.41
CA HIS A 149 1.23 -6.39 21.26
C HIS A 149 -0.04 -6.37 20.41
N LYS A 150 -0.93 -7.31 20.70
CA LYS A 150 -2.32 -7.25 20.25
C LYS A 150 -2.96 -5.99 20.81
N ASP A 151 -3.70 -5.27 19.99
CA ASP A 151 -4.49 -4.14 20.48
C ASP A 151 -5.58 -4.62 21.47
N ARG A 152 -6.32 -3.68 22.07
CA ARG A 152 -7.41 -3.99 23.01
C ARG A 152 -8.53 -4.86 22.40
N MET A 153 -8.54 -5.05 21.09
CA MET A 153 -9.46 -5.92 20.36
C MET A 153 -8.83 -7.25 19.95
N ASP A 154 -7.70 -7.62 20.54
CA ASP A 154 -6.94 -8.87 20.28
C ASP A 154 -6.47 -8.99 18.80
N SER A 155 -6.36 -7.87 18.07
CA SER A 155 -5.85 -7.82 16.71
C SER A 155 -4.39 -7.38 16.69
N SER A 156 -3.51 -8.24 16.21
CA SER A 156 -2.13 -7.85 15.90
C SER A 156 -2.11 -7.06 14.58
N ASN A 157 -1.35 -5.97 14.56
CA ASN A 157 -1.06 -5.28 13.31
C ASN A 157 -0.17 -6.20 12.46
N ASP A 158 -0.73 -6.76 11.38
CA ASP A 158 -0.05 -7.70 10.47
C ASP A 158 1.26 -7.13 9.91
N THR A 159 1.30 -5.82 9.62
CA THR A 159 2.51 -5.13 9.17
C THR A 159 3.63 -5.17 10.20
N SER A 160 3.31 -4.95 11.48
CA SER A 160 4.28 -5.02 12.58
C SER A 160 4.82 -6.44 12.77
N LEU A 161 3.99 -7.47 12.54
CA LEU A 161 4.43 -8.87 12.58
C LEU A 161 5.40 -9.18 11.43
N VAL A 162 5.12 -8.73 10.22
CA VAL A 162 6.04 -8.91 9.08
C VAL A 162 7.38 -8.22 9.37
N THR A 163 7.33 -6.97 9.85
CA THR A 163 8.55 -6.23 10.21
C THR A 163 9.34 -6.95 11.30
N ALA A 164 8.67 -7.43 12.35
CA ALA A 164 9.30 -8.21 13.42
C ALA A 164 9.93 -9.51 12.88
N LEU A 165 9.19 -10.26 12.06
CA LEU A 165 9.70 -11.51 11.48
C LEU A 165 10.96 -11.25 10.62
N MET A 166 10.96 -10.20 9.80
CA MET A 166 12.12 -9.85 8.99
C MET A 166 13.37 -9.54 9.83
N THR A 167 13.23 -8.99 11.04
CA THR A 167 14.36 -8.74 11.94
C THR A 167 14.92 -9.99 12.62
N THR A 168 14.26 -11.15 12.50
CA THR A 168 14.76 -12.43 13.03
C THR A 168 15.67 -13.20 12.07
N TYR A 169 15.89 -12.67 10.87
CA TYR A 169 16.74 -13.27 9.86
C TYR A 169 17.97 -12.43 9.61
N ASP A 170 19.11 -13.07 9.41
CA ASP A 170 20.37 -12.45 9.02
C ASP A 170 20.52 -12.43 7.49
N GLY A 171 21.33 -11.50 6.97
CA GLY A 171 21.64 -11.36 5.56
C GLY A 171 21.20 -10.02 4.98
N THR A 172 21.36 -9.86 3.67
CA THR A 172 20.87 -8.70 2.92
C THR A 172 19.34 -8.62 2.97
N LEU A 173 18.78 -7.44 2.72
CA LEU A 173 17.33 -7.28 2.73
C LEU A 173 16.62 -8.19 1.71
N GLU A 174 17.24 -8.42 0.55
CA GLU A 174 16.74 -9.34 -0.48
C GLU A 174 16.72 -10.81 0.00
N GLU A 175 17.79 -11.25 0.66
CA GLU A 175 17.89 -12.62 1.21
C GLU A 175 16.87 -12.85 2.33
N VAL A 176 16.71 -11.87 3.21
CA VAL A 176 15.69 -11.89 4.27
C VAL A 176 14.29 -11.94 3.66
N ALA A 177 14.01 -11.08 2.70
CA ALA A 177 12.72 -11.06 2.03
C ALA A 177 12.41 -12.37 1.30
N ALA A 178 13.40 -12.97 0.64
CA ALA A 178 13.24 -14.27 -0.03
C ALA A 178 12.88 -15.40 0.94
N GLN A 179 13.31 -15.31 2.21
CA GLN A 179 12.96 -16.27 3.26
C GLN A 179 11.60 -15.96 3.90
N VAL A 180 11.24 -14.70 4.09
CA VAL A 180 10.02 -14.30 4.81
C VAL A 180 8.78 -14.31 3.91
N LEU A 181 8.87 -13.75 2.69
CA LEU A 181 7.70 -13.59 1.81
C LEU A 181 6.93 -14.88 1.51
N PRO A 182 7.57 -16.06 1.35
CA PRO A 182 6.85 -17.32 1.15
C PRO A 182 5.96 -17.75 2.32
N HIS A 183 6.20 -17.25 3.54
CA HIS A 183 5.38 -17.53 4.71
C HIS A 183 4.12 -16.68 4.80
N LEU A 184 4.03 -15.58 4.04
CA LEU A 184 2.89 -14.67 4.10
C LEU A 184 1.69 -15.22 3.32
N GLN A 185 0.52 -15.20 3.93
CA GLN A 185 -0.75 -15.60 3.32
C GLN A 185 -1.75 -14.46 3.41
N GLY A 186 -2.44 -14.20 2.30
CA GLY A 186 -3.41 -13.10 2.19
C GLY A 186 -3.14 -12.22 0.98
N ALA A 187 -3.72 -11.03 0.99
CA ALA A 187 -3.50 -10.01 -0.03
C ALA A 187 -2.47 -9.01 0.48
N PHE A 188 -1.39 -8.79 -0.28
CA PHE A 188 -0.40 -7.79 0.11
C PHE A 188 0.34 -7.16 -1.08
N SER A 189 0.55 -5.87 -0.97
CA SER A 189 1.59 -5.13 -1.67
C SER A 189 2.45 -4.45 -0.60
N LEU A 190 3.71 -4.88 -0.51
CA LEU A 190 4.68 -4.41 0.47
C LEU A 190 5.68 -3.48 -0.21
N VAL A 191 6.02 -2.38 0.45
CA VAL A 191 7.17 -1.53 0.13
C VAL A 191 7.98 -1.38 1.40
N PHE A 192 9.24 -1.76 1.35
CA PHE A 192 10.11 -1.80 2.53
C PHE A 192 11.55 -1.46 2.15
N MET A 193 12.30 -0.96 3.11
CA MET A 193 13.70 -0.61 2.91
C MET A 193 14.52 -0.83 4.18
N ASP A 194 15.81 -1.11 3.99
CA ASP A 194 16.85 -0.86 4.98
C ASP A 194 17.57 0.47 4.66
N ASP A 195 18.75 0.70 5.22
CA ASP A 195 19.47 1.95 4.98
C ASP A 195 19.99 2.08 3.54
N HIS A 196 20.06 1.00 2.77
CA HIS A 196 20.75 0.93 1.47
C HIS A 196 19.88 0.43 0.30
N THR A 197 18.87 -0.37 0.58
CA THR A 197 18.07 -1.08 -0.43
C THR A 197 16.57 -0.82 -0.25
N LEU A 198 15.92 -0.42 -1.33
CA LEU A 198 14.46 -0.34 -1.43
C LEU A 198 13.92 -1.59 -2.09
N CYS A 199 12.99 -2.28 -1.43
CA CYS A 199 12.31 -3.44 -1.96
C CYS A 199 10.81 -3.20 -2.11
N ALA A 200 10.18 -3.87 -3.09
CA ALA A 200 8.74 -3.94 -3.20
C ALA A 200 8.31 -5.34 -3.64
N ALA A 201 7.26 -5.89 -3.02
CA ALA A 201 6.78 -7.24 -3.28
C ALA A 201 5.26 -7.28 -3.40
N ARG A 202 4.75 -8.09 -4.31
CA ARG A 202 3.31 -8.28 -4.55
C ARG A 202 2.89 -9.72 -4.32
N ASP A 203 1.77 -9.93 -3.63
CA ASP A 203 1.26 -11.26 -3.31
C ASP A 203 1.08 -12.15 -4.55
N PRO A 204 1.08 -13.50 -4.42
CA PRO A 204 1.01 -14.42 -5.55
C PRO A 204 -0.30 -14.35 -6.36
N GLN A 205 -1.38 -13.79 -5.82
CA GLN A 205 -2.65 -13.56 -6.51
C GLN A 205 -2.71 -12.18 -7.17
N GLY A 206 -1.82 -11.24 -6.77
CA GLY A 206 -1.82 -9.86 -7.26
C GLY A 206 -3.11 -9.11 -6.92
N ILE A 207 -3.63 -9.32 -5.71
CA ILE A 207 -4.91 -8.74 -5.27
C ILE A 207 -4.80 -7.22 -5.23
N ARG A 208 -3.76 -6.71 -4.54
CA ARG A 208 -3.52 -5.27 -4.47
C ARG A 208 -2.60 -4.81 -5.58
N PRO A 209 -2.86 -3.65 -6.19
CA PRO A 209 -2.02 -3.13 -7.26
C PRO A 209 -0.66 -2.69 -6.74
N LEU A 210 0.37 -2.88 -7.55
CA LEU A 210 1.72 -2.39 -7.32
C LEU A 210 2.40 -2.18 -8.66
N VAL A 211 2.90 -0.98 -8.89
CA VAL A 211 3.46 -0.56 -10.18
C VAL A 211 4.88 -0.03 -10.01
N LEU A 212 5.68 -0.19 -11.05
CA LEU A 212 7.06 0.29 -11.16
C LEU A 212 7.14 1.44 -12.19
N GLY A 213 7.77 2.53 -11.81
CA GLY A 213 8.06 3.67 -12.67
C GLY A 213 9.53 4.06 -12.65
N ARG A 214 9.96 4.77 -13.70
CA ARG A 214 11.30 5.31 -13.86
C ARG A 214 11.29 6.81 -13.63
N LEU A 215 12.16 7.29 -12.76
CA LEU A 215 12.49 8.72 -12.60
C LEU A 215 13.75 9.06 -13.41
N SER A 216 14.03 10.35 -13.61
CA SER A 216 15.28 10.81 -14.23
C SER A 216 16.51 10.29 -13.50
N SER A 217 16.49 10.28 -12.17
CA SER A 217 17.60 9.92 -11.28
C SER A 217 17.44 8.56 -10.60
N GLY A 218 16.32 7.83 -10.84
CA GLY A 218 16.09 6.61 -10.08
C GLY A 218 14.79 5.88 -10.43
N TRP A 219 14.15 5.33 -9.42
CA TRP A 219 12.98 4.48 -9.55
C TRP A 219 11.90 4.85 -8.54
N VAL A 220 10.66 4.60 -8.90
CA VAL A 220 9.49 4.72 -8.03
C VAL A 220 8.66 3.44 -8.10
N VAL A 221 8.19 2.97 -6.95
CA VAL A 221 7.19 1.92 -6.84
C VAL A 221 5.97 2.50 -6.12
N ALA A 222 4.76 2.19 -6.56
CA ALA A 222 3.55 2.76 -5.95
C ALA A 222 2.34 1.84 -6.13
N SER A 223 1.30 2.07 -5.34
CA SER A 223 0.01 1.40 -5.51
C SER A 223 -0.65 1.73 -6.85
N GLU A 224 -0.51 2.96 -7.36
CA GLU A 224 -1.18 3.41 -8.58
C GLU A 224 -0.26 4.23 -9.50
N THR A 225 -0.54 4.18 -10.82
CA THR A 225 0.20 4.96 -11.82
C THR A 225 0.07 6.46 -11.60
N ALA A 226 -1.06 6.94 -11.06
CA ALA A 226 -1.26 8.36 -10.71
C ALA A 226 -0.18 8.90 -9.74
N ALA A 227 0.34 8.06 -8.84
CA ALA A 227 1.43 8.45 -7.95
C ALA A 227 2.78 8.54 -8.69
N ILE A 228 2.98 7.74 -9.75
CA ILE A 228 4.16 7.85 -10.62
C ILE A 228 4.10 9.14 -11.42
N ASP A 229 2.94 9.45 -11.99
CA ASP A 229 2.74 10.63 -12.83
C ASP A 229 3.00 11.93 -12.06
N ILE A 230 2.49 12.06 -10.84
CA ILE A 230 2.63 13.29 -10.04
C ILE A 230 4.08 13.56 -9.62
N VAL A 231 4.89 12.53 -9.42
CA VAL A 231 6.32 12.67 -9.10
C VAL A 231 7.21 12.84 -10.34
N GLY A 232 6.61 13.01 -11.52
CA GLY A 232 7.33 13.19 -12.78
C GLY A 232 7.97 11.90 -13.32
N GLY A 233 7.50 10.74 -12.87
CA GLY A 233 7.98 9.45 -13.33
C GLY A 233 7.29 8.97 -14.59
N THR A 234 7.88 7.98 -15.23
CA THR A 234 7.30 7.27 -16.38
C THR A 234 6.95 5.85 -15.94
N PHE A 235 5.70 5.44 -16.13
CA PHE A 235 5.26 4.07 -15.88
C PHE A 235 6.06 3.08 -16.73
N VAL A 236 6.60 2.06 -16.10
CA VAL A 236 7.36 0.98 -16.77
C VAL A 236 6.50 -0.26 -16.91
N ARG A 237 6.00 -0.81 -15.79
CA ARG A 237 5.15 -1.99 -15.76
C ARG A 237 4.50 -2.18 -14.38
N GLU A 238 3.56 -3.08 -14.30
CA GLU A 238 3.14 -3.63 -13.01
C GLU A 238 4.23 -4.56 -12.44
N ILE A 239 4.29 -4.67 -11.11
CA ILE A 239 5.02 -5.73 -10.43
C ILE A 239 4.13 -6.99 -10.50
N GLU A 240 4.70 -8.07 -11.01
CA GLU A 240 3.97 -9.31 -11.25
C GLU A 240 3.55 -10.00 -9.94
N PRO A 241 2.43 -10.75 -9.91
CA PRO A 241 2.09 -11.56 -8.77
C PRO A 241 3.21 -12.54 -8.39
N GLY A 242 3.59 -12.56 -7.10
CA GLY A 242 4.69 -13.37 -6.59
C GLY A 242 6.09 -12.86 -6.91
N GLU A 243 6.20 -11.63 -7.41
CA GLU A 243 7.46 -10.95 -7.71
C GLU A 243 7.86 -9.99 -6.59
N MET A 244 9.17 -9.88 -6.40
CA MET A 244 9.83 -8.85 -5.63
C MET A 244 10.82 -8.10 -6.52
N VAL A 245 10.88 -6.79 -6.38
CA VAL A 245 11.92 -5.92 -6.95
C VAL A 245 12.78 -5.37 -5.81
N ALA A 246 14.08 -5.19 -6.09
CA ALA A 246 15.03 -4.54 -5.20
C ALA A 246 15.80 -3.47 -5.98
N ILE A 247 16.04 -2.34 -5.34
CA ILE A 247 16.59 -1.14 -5.96
C ILE A 247 17.63 -0.55 -5.00
N ASP A 248 18.85 -0.38 -5.48
CA ASP A 248 19.94 0.28 -4.77
C ASP A 248 20.92 0.94 -5.77
N ALA A 249 22.15 1.26 -5.31
CA ALA A 249 23.18 1.85 -6.14
C ALA A 249 23.63 0.95 -7.33
N ALA A 250 23.44 -0.39 -7.22
CA ALA A 250 23.71 -1.33 -8.32
C ALA A 250 22.58 -1.38 -9.36
N GLY A 251 21.43 -0.74 -9.07
CA GLY A 251 20.28 -0.66 -9.96
C GLY A 251 19.11 -1.54 -9.55
N LEU A 252 18.20 -1.75 -10.49
CA LEU A 252 17.00 -2.57 -10.30
C LEU A 252 17.30 -4.05 -10.51
N ARG A 253 16.90 -4.87 -9.57
CA ARG A 253 16.89 -6.35 -9.66
C ARG A 253 15.50 -6.88 -9.42
N THR A 254 15.20 -8.05 -9.97
CA THR A 254 13.90 -8.71 -9.82
C THR A 254 14.10 -10.17 -9.42
N SER A 255 13.24 -10.67 -8.56
CA SER A 255 13.20 -12.06 -8.16
C SER A 255 11.76 -12.55 -7.98
N ARG A 256 11.56 -13.88 -8.02
CA ARG A 256 10.26 -14.49 -7.73
C ARG A 256 10.36 -15.29 -6.44
N PHE A 257 9.50 -14.95 -5.48
CA PHE A 257 9.39 -15.68 -4.22
C PHE A 257 8.24 -16.72 -4.24
N ALA A 258 7.31 -16.62 -5.21
CA ALA A 258 6.20 -17.56 -5.38
C ALA A 258 5.74 -17.64 -6.83
N ALA A 259 5.09 -18.75 -7.19
CA ALA A 259 4.44 -18.90 -8.49
C ALA A 259 3.22 -17.97 -8.61
N ALA A 260 3.13 -17.25 -9.71
CA ALA A 260 2.00 -16.36 -9.99
C ALA A 260 0.68 -17.16 -10.14
N ARG A 261 -0.37 -16.70 -9.46
CA ARG A 261 -1.74 -17.22 -9.56
C ARG A 261 -2.74 -16.04 -9.63
N PRO A 262 -2.68 -15.21 -10.69
CA PRO A 262 -3.33 -13.93 -10.75
C PRO A 262 -4.86 -14.05 -10.61
N LYS A 263 -5.42 -13.21 -9.73
CA LYS A 263 -6.87 -13.06 -9.53
C LYS A 263 -7.31 -11.61 -9.67
N GLY A 264 -6.52 -10.67 -9.10
CA GLY A 264 -6.87 -9.26 -9.04
C GLY A 264 -8.05 -8.98 -8.11
N CYS A 265 -8.48 -7.72 -8.09
CA CYS A 265 -9.61 -7.25 -7.29
C CYS A 265 -10.56 -6.41 -8.16
N VAL A 266 -11.80 -6.85 -8.34
CA VAL A 266 -12.81 -6.09 -9.10
C VAL A 266 -13.13 -4.75 -8.44
N PHE A 267 -12.98 -4.65 -7.12
CA PHE A 267 -13.28 -3.45 -6.35
C PHE A 267 -12.33 -2.28 -6.70
N GLU A 268 -11.09 -2.59 -7.09
CA GLU A 268 -10.16 -1.58 -7.64
C GLU A 268 -10.75 -0.90 -8.88
N TYR A 269 -11.39 -1.66 -9.78
CA TYR A 269 -11.98 -1.13 -11.01
C TYR A 269 -13.25 -0.32 -10.76
N VAL A 270 -14.13 -0.79 -9.89
CA VAL A 270 -15.45 -0.16 -9.72
C VAL A 270 -15.42 1.01 -8.73
N TYR A 271 -14.49 1.03 -7.79
CA TYR A 271 -14.49 2.00 -6.71
C TYR A 271 -13.12 2.58 -6.34
N LEU A 272 -12.13 1.75 -5.91
CA LEU A 272 -10.93 2.22 -5.21
C LEU A 272 -9.99 3.06 -6.07
N ALA A 273 -9.53 2.51 -7.21
CA ALA A 273 -8.49 3.16 -8.00
C ALA A 273 -8.97 4.49 -8.61
N ARG A 274 -8.07 5.44 -8.73
CA ARG A 274 -8.36 6.72 -9.42
C ARG A 274 -8.75 6.47 -10.89
N PRO A 275 -9.63 7.31 -11.47
CA PRO A 275 -10.04 7.17 -12.88
C PRO A 275 -8.88 7.25 -13.88
N ASP A 276 -7.83 8.00 -13.58
CA ASP A 276 -6.63 8.17 -14.41
C ASP A 276 -5.63 7.01 -14.29
N THR A 277 -5.77 6.14 -13.28
CA THR A 277 -4.91 4.97 -13.08
C THR A 277 -5.12 3.88 -14.15
N VAL A 278 -4.04 3.16 -14.45
CA VAL A 278 -4.03 2.00 -15.35
C VAL A 278 -3.76 0.73 -14.52
N ILE A 279 -4.66 -0.28 -14.63
CA ILE A 279 -4.51 -1.61 -14.03
C ILE A 279 -4.73 -2.66 -15.12
N ALA A 280 -3.83 -3.64 -15.22
CA ALA A 280 -3.85 -4.69 -16.24
C ALA A 280 -4.02 -4.13 -17.68
N GLY A 281 -3.32 -3.03 -17.97
CA GLY A 281 -3.37 -2.34 -19.26
C GLY A 281 -4.69 -1.61 -19.55
N ARG A 282 -5.59 -1.48 -18.57
CA ARG A 282 -6.90 -0.84 -18.73
C ARG A 282 -6.98 0.43 -17.88
N ARG A 283 -7.32 1.56 -18.52
CA ARG A 283 -7.61 2.81 -17.81
C ARG A 283 -8.93 2.67 -17.05
N ILE A 284 -8.92 2.95 -15.76
CA ILE A 284 -10.07 2.79 -14.86
C ILE A 284 -11.28 3.60 -15.32
N HIS A 285 -11.08 4.85 -15.77
CA HIS A 285 -12.15 5.67 -16.33
C HIS A 285 -12.91 4.94 -17.45
N ASN A 286 -12.18 4.35 -18.40
CA ASN A 286 -12.80 3.66 -19.55
C ASN A 286 -13.57 2.39 -19.12
N VAL A 287 -13.07 1.69 -18.09
CA VAL A 287 -13.77 0.54 -17.52
C VAL A 287 -15.09 0.98 -16.90
N ARG A 288 -15.11 2.05 -16.09
CA ARG A 288 -16.33 2.56 -15.45
C ARG A 288 -17.34 3.09 -16.48
N VAL A 289 -16.89 3.79 -17.53
CA VAL A 289 -17.77 4.19 -18.64
C VAL A 289 -18.41 2.95 -19.30
N LYS A 290 -17.63 1.89 -19.54
CA LYS A 290 -18.17 0.64 -20.09
C LYS A 290 -19.18 -0.03 -19.16
N VAL A 291 -18.93 -0.02 -17.86
CA VAL A 291 -19.88 -0.53 -16.85
C VAL A 291 -21.21 0.23 -16.92
N GLY A 292 -21.18 1.57 -17.02
CA GLY A 292 -22.40 2.38 -17.18
C GLY A 292 -23.20 2.05 -18.43
N LYS A 293 -22.49 1.87 -19.58
CA LYS A 293 -23.15 1.43 -20.84
C LYS A 293 -23.85 0.09 -20.73
N ILE A 294 -23.21 -0.87 -20.09
CA ILE A 294 -23.77 -2.22 -19.88
C ILE A 294 -24.96 -2.14 -18.91
N LEU A 295 -24.83 -1.38 -17.81
CA LEU A 295 -25.91 -1.18 -16.84
C LEU A 295 -27.16 -0.59 -17.49
N ALA A 296 -27.02 0.43 -18.34
CA ALA A 296 -28.16 1.01 -19.07
C ALA A 296 -28.83 0.05 -20.04
N GLN A 297 -28.07 -0.92 -20.59
CA GLN A 297 -28.63 -1.95 -21.49
C GLN A 297 -29.32 -3.08 -20.72
N GLU A 298 -28.75 -3.52 -19.61
CA GLU A 298 -29.29 -4.62 -18.81
C GLU A 298 -30.45 -4.20 -17.89
N HIS A 299 -30.42 -2.94 -17.43
CA HIS A 299 -31.39 -2.35 -16.51
C HIS A 299 -31.83 -0.95 -17.00
N PRO A 300 -32.55 -0.88 -18.14
CA PRO A 300 -33.00 0.42 -18.65
C PRO A 300 -33.98 1.08 -17.66
N ALA A 301 -33.82 2.39 -17.48
CA ALA A 301 -34.69 3.22 -16.68
C ALA A 301 -35.27 4.33 -17.54
N ASP A 302 -36.61 4.55 -17.41
CA ASP A 302 -37.28 5.72 -17.99
C ASP A 302 -37.06 6.93 -17.07
N ALA A 303 -36.02 7.73 -17.38
CA ALA A 303 -35.57 8.81 -16.52
C ALA A 303 -35.22 10.05 -17.36
N ASP A 304 -35.64 11.22 -16.88
CA ASP A 304 -35.32 12.51 -17.52
C ASP A 304 -33.89 12.97 -17.20
N LEU A 305 -33.28 12.45 -16.14
CA LEU A 305 -31.97 12.87 -15.65
C LEU A 305 -31.21 11.73 -14.99
N VAL A 306 -29.91 11.63 -15.28
CA VAL A 306 -28.98 10.73 -14.61
C VAL A 306 -28.02 11.55 -13.74
N ILE A 307 -27.95 11.24 -12.45
CA ILE A 307 -27.08 11.91 -11.47
C ILE A 307 -26.11 10.90 -10.89
N PRO A 308 -24.78 11.10 -11.03
CA PRO A 308 -23.81 10.25 -10.38
C PRO A 308 -23.65 10.60 -8.90
N VAL A 309 -23.19 9.61 -8.12
CA VAL A 309 -22.54 9.89 -6.85
C VAL A 309 -21.03 10.03 -7.12
N PRO A 310 -20.43 11.22 -6.96
CA PRO A 310 -19.00 11.43 -7.17
C PRO A 310 -18.17 10.63 -6.14
N GLU A 311 -16.90 10.34 -6.43
CA GLU A 311 -16.25 10.51 -7.76
C GLU A 311 -16.38 9.23 -8.63
N SER A 312 -16.49 8.05 -7.99
CA SER A 312 -16.46 6.74 -8.67
C SER A 312 -17.63 6.54 -9.64
N GLY A 313 -18.82 7.10 -9.34
CA GLY A 313 -20.01 7.00 -10.18
C GLY A 313 -19.99 7.89 -11.41
N SER A 314 -19.20 8.97 -11.44
CA SER A 314 -19.20 9.95 -12.52
C SER A 314 -18.88 9.35 -13.90
N PRO A 315 -17.85 8.50 -14.09
CA PRO A 315 -17.60 7.87 -15.39
C PRO A 315 -18.71 6.87 -15.79
N ALA A 316 -19.34 6.19 -14.82
CA ALA A 316 -20.46 5.28 -15.12
C ALA A 316 -21.69 6.04 -15.60
N ALA A 317 -21.99 7.21 -15.03
CA ALA A 317 -23.08 8.06 -15.50
C ALA A 317 -22.84 8.62 -16.92
N ILE A 318 -21.58 8.87 -17.31
CA ILE A 318 -21.21 9.24 -18.68
C ILE A 318 -21.51 8.10 -19.66
N GLY A 319 -21.30 6.86 -19.29
CA GLY A 319 -21.56 5.68 -20.10
C GLY A 319 -23.03 5.44 -20.35
#